data_02ca6878f7ff5815bb0c1d90aa48194c
#
_entry.id   02ca6878f7ff5815bb0c1d90aa48194c
#
_cell.length_a   1.000
_cell.length_b   1.000
_cell.length_c   1.000
_cell.angle_alpha   90.00
_cell.angle_beta   90.00
_cell.angle_gamma   90.00
#
_symmetry.space_group_name_H-M   'P 1'
#
loop_
_entity.id
_entity.type
_entity.pdbx_description
1 polymer ?
#
loop_
_entity_poly.entity_id
_entity_poly.type
_entity_poly.pdbx_seq_one_letter_code
_entity_poly.pdbx_strand_id
1 'polypeptide(L)'
;LTIKILAPINEKKFSRKDNLIPQIEAATNTKLDIEFVSEEAFADRLVTSLGKNDTPELFCRVPNRQALIKDGAAFPLYDLLMQYAPNYMDTVESYNDPNMLLELTDVATFEIYSMMNIREPECQLSFLIRKDWLDALHLDVPNTWDEFLNVLRKFKTGDPNGNGKADEIPFSVQDITNMRYAFGIDTRYYFAMDGDEYVPTVY
;
A
#
# COMPACT_ATOMS: atom_id res chain seq x y z
N LEU A 1 22.81 9.49 21.70
CA LEU A 1 21.36 9.76 21.70
C LEU A 1 20.61 8.44 21.60
N THR A 2 19.59 8.24 22.44
CA THR A 2 18.66 7.11 22.31
C THR A 2 17.32 7.63 21.82
N ILE A 3 16.73 6.96 20.81
CA ILE A 3 15.42 7.29 20.23
C ILE A 3 14.48 6.12 20.53
N LYS A 4 13.40 6.41 21.24
CA LYS A 4 12.35 5.43 21.52
C LYS A 4 11.38 5.37 20.35
N ILE A 5 11.09 4.17 19.90
CA ILE A 5 10.17 3.92 18.77
C ILE A 5 9.09 2.94 19.23
N LEU A 6 7.84 3.27 18.97
CA LEU A 6 6.72 2.35 19.15
C LEU A 6 6.22 1.90 17.78
N ALA A 7 6.22 0.59 17.53
CA ALA A 7 5.83 0.04 16.24
C ALA A 7 4.88 -1.17 16.39
N PRO A 8 3.76 -1.19 15.65
CA PRO A 8 2.93 -2.38 15.54
C PRO A 8 3.65 -3.40 14.67
N ILE A 9 3.75 -4.62 15.14
CA ILE A 9 4.38 -5.69 14.40
C ILE A 9 3.60 -6.98 14.50
N ASN A 10 3.59 -7.71 13.39
CA ASN A 10 3.25 -9.12 13.41
C ASN A 10 4.52 -9.91 13.74
N GLU A 11 4.61 -10.41 14.96
CA GLU A 11 5.78 -11.14 15.47
C GLU A 11 6.27 -12.28 14.55
N LYS A 12 5.35 -12.88 13.78
CA LYS A 12 5.66 -13.95 12.82
C LYS A 12 6.46 -13.47 11.59
N LYS A 13 6.43 -12.17 11.30
CA LYS A 13 7.06 -11.59 10.10
C LYS A 13 8.36 -10.86 10.39
N PHE A 14 8.71 -10.63 11.65
CA PHE A 14 9.92 -9.90 12.01
C PHE A 14 11.07 -10.84 12.36
N SER A 15 12.12 -10.80 11.55
CA SER A 15 13.40 -11.45 11.87
C SER A 15 14.42 -10.39 12.27
N ARG A 16 14.90 -10.43 13.52
CA ARG A 16 16.00 -9.56 13.96
C ARG A 16 17.32 -9.84 13.25
N LYS A 17 17.46 -10.99 12.59
CA LYS A 17 18.73 -11.38 11.93
C LYS A 17 19.01 -10.59 10.66
N ASP A 18 17.96 -10.13 9.97
CA ASP A 18 18.04 -9.44 8.68
C ASP A 18 17.71 -7.95 8.78
N ASN A 19 17.77 -7.37 9.98
CA ASN A 19 17.35 -6.00 10.19
C ASN A 19 18.48 -5.00 9.93
N LEU A 20 18.10 -3.83 9.46
CA LEU A 20 18.99 -2.70 9.19
C LEU A 20 19.31 -1.88 10.46
N ILE A 21 18.76 -2.22 11.62
CA ILE A 21 18.89 -1.44 12.86
C ILE A 21 20.36 -1.16 13.20
N PRO A 22 21.28 -2.16 13.24
CA PRO A 22 22.68 -1.90 13.54
C PRO A 22 23.36 -0.96 12.53
N GLN A 23 22.95 -1.02 11.26
CA GLN A 23 23.50 -0.16 10.20
C GLN A 23 22.98 1.28 10.39
N ILE A 24 21.71 1.45 10.72
CA ILE A 24 21.12 2.77 11.00
C ILE A 24 21.78 3.37 12.25
N GLU A 25 21.91 2.61 13.34
CA GLU A 25 22.56 3.05 14.56
C GLU A 25 24.01 3.51 14.31
N ALA A 26 24.76 2.74 13.52
CA ALA A 26 26.13 3.09 13.16
C ALA A 26 26.21 4.35 12.27
N ALA A 27 25.33 4.46 11.28
CA ALA A 27 25.30 5.58 10.35
C ALA A 27 24.87 6.90 11.00
N THR A 28 23.97 6.83 12.00
CA THR A 28 23.40 8.00 12.65
C THR A 28 24.03 8.33 14.00
N ASN A 29 24.93 7.46 14.51
CA ASN A 29 25.46 7.53 15.87
C ASN A 29 24.38 7.63 16.94
N THR A 30 23.29 6.89 16.75
CA THR A 30 22.16 6.82 17.68
C THR A 30 21.95 5.39 18.19
N LYS A 31 21.16 5.25 19.26
CA LYS A 31 20.61 3.99 19.72
C LYS A 31 19.12 3.98 19.48
N LEU A 32 18.59 2.87 18.98
CA LEU A 32 17.17 2.69 18.75
C LEU A 32 16.59 1.76 19.81
N ASP A 33 15.74 2.31 20.66
CA ASP A 33 14.96 1.56 21.66
C ASP A 33 13.57 1.32 21.07
N ILE A 34 13.38 0.13 20.45
CA ILE A 34 12.16 -0.18 19.71
C ILE A 34 11.28 -1.10 20.53
N GLU A 35 10.13 -0.59 20.92
CA GLU A 35 9.05 -1.38 21.51
C GLU A 35 8.13 -1.91 20.41
N PHE A 36 8.07 -3.22 20.28
CA PHE A 36 7.14 -3.90 19.38
C PHE A 36 5.91 -4.37 20.13
N VAL A 37 4.74 -4.02 19.61
CA VAL A 37 3.45 -4.44 20.15
C VAL A 37 2.59 -5.06 19.07
N SER A 38 1.61 -5.89 19.44
CA SER A 38 0.66 -6.41 18.46
C SER A 38 -0.19 -5.29 17.84
N GLU A 39 -0.71 -5.50 16.63
CA GLU A 39 -1.56 -4.49 15.97
C GLU A 39 -2.80 -4.14 16.82
N GLU A 40 -3.36 -5.13 17.52
CA GLU A 40 -4.53 -4.96 18.39
C GLU A 40 -4.22 -4.12 19.63
N ALA A 41 -3.02 -4.27 20.21
CA ALA A 41 -2.61 -3.56 21.42
C ALA A 41 -1.99 -2.18 21.16
N PHE A 42 -1.68 -1.87 19.90
CA PHE A 42 -0.92 -0.67 19.56
C PHE A 42 -1.62 0.63 19.95
N ALA A 43 -2.91 0.75 19.66
CA ALA A 43 -3.67 1.96 19.96
C ALA A 43 -3.72 2.24 21.48
N ASP A 44 -3.99 1.21 22.29
CA ASP A 44 -4.05 1.32 23.75
C ASP A 44 -2.67 1.62 24.36
N ARG A 45 -1.62 1.01 23.82
CA ARG A 45 -0.25 1.27 24.27
C ARG A 45 0.18 2.70 23.95
N LEU A 46 -0.14 3.22 22.75
CA LEU A 46 0.14 4.59 22.38
C LEU A 46 -0.58 5.58 23.31
N VAL A 47 -1.88 5.44 23.52
CA VAL A 47 -2.65 6.30 24.43
C VAL A 47 -2.08 6.25 25.85
N THR A 48 -1.70 5.06 26.32
CA THR A 48 -1.12 4.90 27.65
C THR A 48 0.23 5.63 27.78
N SER A 49 1.06 5.60 26.73
CA SER A 49 2.37 6.29 26.74
C SER A 49 2.23 7.80 26.79
N LEU A 50 1.29 8.34 26.02
CA LEU A 50 0.97 9.77 26.00
C LEU A 50 0.50 10.25 27.39
N GLY A 51 -0.34 9.47 28.06
CA GLY A 51 -0.86 9.81 29.39
C GLY A 51 0.16 9.74 30.52
N LYS A 52 1.26 9.00 30.35
CA LYS A 52 2.30 8.79 31.38
C LYS A 52 3.55 9.64 31.19
N ASN A 53 3.58 10.54 30.23
CA ASN A 53 4.77 11.30 29.85
C ASN A 53 5.98 10.42 29.48
N ASP A 54 5.69 9.21 28.94
CA ASP A 54 6.66 8.26 28.41
C ASP A 54 6.41 8.06 26.91
N THR A 55 6.21 9.18 26.24
CA THR A 55 5.89 9.22 24.80
C THR A 55 7.10 8.80 24.00
N PRO A 56 6.98 7.86 23.06
CA PRO A 56 8.04 7.55 22.11
C PRO A 56 8.26 8.74 21.18
N GLU A 57 9.53 8.97 20.77
CA GLU A 57 9.86 10.00 19.81
C GLU A 57 9.32 9.70 18.41
N LEU A 58 9.21 8.40 18.08
CA LEU A 58 8.67 7.95 16.79
C LEU A 58 7.62 6.85 17.01
N PHE A 59 6.55 6.91 16.24
CA PHE A 59 5.55 5.86 16.20
C PHE A 59 5.00 5.66 14.79
N CYS A 60 4.65 4.43 14.44
CA CYS A 60 4.23 4.04 13.10
C CYS A 60 2.75 3.65 13.08
N ARG A 61 2.08 3.80 11.93
CA ARG A 61 0.70 3.30 11.67
C ARG A 61 -0.34 3.77 12.67
N VAL A 62 -0.40 5.06 12.91
CA VAL A 62 -1.34 5.65 13.87
C VAL A 62 -2.79 5.51 13.38
N PRO A 63 -3.70 4.91 14.17
CA PRO A 63 -5.09 4.72 13.76
C PRO A 63 -5.87 6.04 13.60
N ASN A 64 -5.56 7.02 14.43
CA ASN A 64 -6.24 8.32 14.43
C ASN A 64 -5.22 9.46 14.53
N ARG A 65 -4.66 9.85 13.38
CA ARG A 65 -3.71 10.96 13.26
C ARG A 65 -4.29 12.29 13.75
N GLN A 66 -5.57 12.55 13.44
CA GLN A 66 -6.22 13.82 13.77
C GLN A 66 -6.31 14.06 15.29
N ALA A 67 -6.56 13.01 16.08
CA ALA A 67 -6.55 13.14 17.52
C ALA A 67 -5.17 13.56 18.06
N LEU A 68 -4.10 12.95 17.56
CA LEU A 68 -2.73 13.29 17.97
C LEU A 68 -2.34 14.74 17.62
N ILE A 69 -2.74 15.21 16.44
CA ILE A 69 -2.50 16.60 16.02
C ILE A 69 -3.25 17.54 16.95
N LYS A 70 -4.53 17.30 17.19
CA LYS A 70 -5.37 18.13 18.06
C LYS A 70 -4.88 18.19 19.49
N ASP A 71 -4.35 17.08 20.01
CA ASP A 71 -3.84 16.97 21.38
C ASP A 71 -2.39 17.51 21.49
N GLY A 72 -1.80 17.98 20.38
CA GLY A 72 -0.42 18.49 20.36
C GLY A 72 0.65 17.41 20.55
N ALA A 73 0.29 16.13 20.35
CA ALA A 73 1.19 14.99 20.47
C ALA A 73 2.00 14.71 19.19
N ALA A 74 1.62 15.32 18.07
CA ALA A 74 2.34 15.27 16.81
C ALA A 74 3.00 16.62 16.52
N PHE A 75 4.26 16.59 16.05
CA PHE A 75 5.04 17.77 15.72
C PHE A 75 4.96 18.06 14.21
N PRO A 76 4.82 19.32 13.77
CA PRO A 76 4.88 19.68 12.35
C PRO A 76 6.26 19.40 11.78
N LEU A 77 6.31 18.73 10.64
CA LEU A 77 7.53 18.19 10.05
C LEU A 77 7.99 18.90 8.79
N TYR A 78 7.16 19.74 8.15
CA TYR A 78 7.46 20.27 6.83
C TYR A 78 8.85 20.94 6.76
N ASP A 79 9.12 21.90 7.63
CA ASP A 79 10.40 22.63 7.64
C ASP A 79 11.58 21.70 7.96
N LEU A 80 11.37 20.73 8.86
CA LEU A 80 12.40 19.75 9.20
C LEU A 80 12.70 18.82 8.03
N LEU A 81 11.68 18.40 7.28
CA LEU A 81 11.86 17.55 6.09
C LEU A 81 12.63 18.29 5.01
N MET A 82 12.26 19.55 4.76
CA MET A 82 12.99 20.39 3.78
C MET A 82 14.45 20.61 4.18
N GLN A 83 14.72 20.79 5.46
CA GLN A 83 16.07 21.09 5.94
C GLN A 83 16.95 19.83 6.10
N TYR A 84 16.41 18.74 6.63
CA TYR A 84 17.19 17.60 7.09
C TYR A 84 16.94 16.31 6.30
N ALA A 85 15.91 16.27 5.46
CA ALA A 85 15.57 15.11 4.67
C ALA A 85 15.40 15.42 3.16
N PRO A 86 16.36 16.13 2.52
CA PRO A 86 16.22 16.52 1.11
C PRO A 86 16.02 15.33 0.20
N ASN A 87 16.75 14.23 0.40
CA ASN A 87 16.59 13.02 -0.44
C ASN A 87 15.19 12.42 -0.34
N TYR A 88 14.53 12.52 0.81
CA TYR A 88 13.14 12.09 0.98
C TYR A 88 12.20 12.98 0.17
N MET A 89 12.38 14.30 0.26
CA MET A 89 11.57 15.27 -0.49
C MET A 89 11.78 15.14 -1.99
N ASP A 90 13.01 14.98 -2.45
CA ASP A 90 13.33 14.70 -3.87
C ASP A 90 12.63 13.41 -4.35
N THR A 91 12.59 12.38 -3.50
CA THR A 91 11.88 11.14 -3.81
C THR A 91 10.38 11.40 -3.94
N VAL A 92 9.76 12.09 -2.99
CA VAL A 92 8.32 12.45 -3.05
C VAL A 92 8.00 13.21 -4.34
N GLU A 93 8.81 14.20 -4.69
CA GLU A 93 8.64 15.00 -5.90
C GLU A 93 8.83 14.18 -7.18
N SER A 94 9.75 13.19 -7.18
CA SER A 94 10.05 12.35 -8.35
C SER A 94 8.85 11.50 -8.81
N TYR A 95 7.91 11.20 -7.93
CA TYR A 95 6.68 10.48 -8.28
C TYR A 95 5.72 11.32 -9.12
N ASN A 96 5.93 12.65 -9.16
CA ASN A 96 5.10 13.59 -9.93
C ASN A 96 3.58 13.41 -9.69
N ASP A 97 3.22 13.00 -8.48
CA ASP A 97 1.83 12.89 -8.04
C ASP A 97 1.50 14.09 -7.14
N PRO A 98 0.72 15.06 -7.63
CA PRO A 98 0.38 16.25 -6.84
C PRO A 98 -0.43 15.93 -5.58
N ASN A 99 -1.07 14.75 -5.52
CA ASN A 99 -1.85 14.34 -4.37
C ASN A 99 -0.99 13.77 -3.24
N MET A 100 0.23 13.34 -3.52
CA MET A 100 1.08 12.67 -2.54
C MET A 100 1.38 13.56 -1.32
N LEU A 101 1.79 14.79 -1.52
CA LEU A 101 1.98 15.76 -0.44
C LEU A 101 0.65 16.21 0.17
N LEU A 102 -0.39 16.33 -0.64
CA LEU A 102 -1.72 16.71 -0.17
C LEU A 102 -2.32 15.67 0.80
N GLU A 103 -2.11 14.38 0.53
CA GLU A 103 -2.53 13.30 1.45
C GLU A 103 -1.82 13.36 2.82
N LEU A 104 -0.60 13.86 2.85
CA LEU A 104 0.18 14.04 4.09
C LEU A 104 -0.22 15.32 4.83
N THR A 105 -0.71 16.32 4.11
CA THR A 105 -1.04 17.63 4.65
C THR A 105 -2.34 17.56 5.48
N ASP A 106 -2.29 18.09 6.67
CA ASP A 106 -3.48 18.28 7.50
C ASP A 106 -4.28 19.47 6.99
N VAL A 107 -5.56 19.27 6.66
CA VAL A 107 -6.42 20.31 6.06
C VAL A 107 -6.75 21.46 6.99
N ALA A 108 -6.64 21.29 8.31
CA ALA A 108 -6.96 22.33 9.27
C ALA A 108 -5.76 23.25 9.57
N THR A 109 -4.55 22.66 9.57
CA THR A 109 -3.32 23.38 9.92
C THR A 109 -2.44 23.70 8.72
N PHE A 110 -2.67 23.04 7.57
CA PHE A 110 -1.84 23.08 6.36
C PHE A 110 -0.40 22.60 6.59
N GLU A 111 -0.20 21.76 7.62
CA GLU A 111 1.10 21.22 8.02
C GLU A 111 1.19 19.72 7.76
N ILE A 112 2.42 19.22 7.63
CA ILE A 112 2.73 17.79 7.52
C ILE A 112 3.18 17.27 8.89
N TYR A 113 2.50 16.25 9.41
CA TYR A 113 2.78 15.64 10.71
C TYR A 113 3.29 14.19 10.62
N SER A 114 3.45 13.67 9.42
CA SER A 114 3.90 12.29 9.22
C SER A 114 4.72 12.16 7.95
N MET A 115 5.59 11.16 7.93
CA MET A 115 6.30 10.75 6.72
C MET A 115 5.57 9.55 6.11
N MET A 116 5.40 9.55 4.81
CA MET A 116 4.87 8.42 4.06
C MET A 116 5.96 7.37 3.86
N ASN A 117 5.60 6.10 3.94
CA ASN A 117 6.46 5.03 3.46
C ASN A 117 6.35 4.96 1.93
N ILE A 118 7.31 5.61 1.25
CA ILE A 118 7.36 5.62 -0.21
C ILE A 118 7.85 4.25 -0.68
N ARG A 119 7.06 3.60 -1.51
CA ARG A 119 7.44 2.37 -2.20
C ARG A 119 7.40 2.63 -3.69
N GLU A 120 8.31 1.99 -4.42
CA GLU A 120 8.17 1.95 -5.87
C GLU A 120 6.78 1.41 -6.24
N PRO A 121 6.14 1.97 -7.29
CA PRO A 121 4.87 1.47 -7.74
C PRO A 121 5.02 0.01 -8.15
N GLU A 122 4.63 -0.88 -7.24
CA GLU A 122 4.54 -2.30 -7.53
C GLU A 122 3.25 -2.53 -8.34
N CYS A 123 3.36 -3.31 -9.39
CA CYS A 123 2.17 -3.83 -10.06
C CYS A 123 1.46 -4.77 -9.08
N GLN A 124 0.49 -4.24 -8.35
CA GLN A 124 -0.19 -4.98 -7.28
C GLN A 124 -1.05 -6.11 -7.83
N LEU A 125 -1.59 -5.95 -9.04
CA LEU A 125 -2.48 -6.91 -9.68
C LEU A 125 -2.17 -6.99 -11.16
N SER A 126 -1.87 -8.21 -11.62
CA SER A 126 -1.62 -8.49 -13.02
C SER A 126 -2.38 -9.75 -13.42
N PHE A 127 -2.95 -9.72 -14.61
CA PHE A 127 -3.47 -10.92 -15.23
C PHE A 127 -2.36 -11.60 -16.02
N LEU A 128 -2.13 -12.87 -15.72
CA LEU A 128 -1.24 -13.72 -16.50
C LEU A 128 -2.10 -14.55 -17.47
N ILE A 129 -1.67 -14.60 -18.74
CA ILE A 129 -2.34 -15.42 -19.75
C ILE A 129 -1.40 -16.51 -20.24
N ARG A 130 -1.91 -17.69 -20.46
CA ARG A 130 -1.20 -18.83 -21.05
C ARG A 130 -0.92 -18.56 -22.54
N LYS A 131 0.30 -18.09 -22.83
CA LYS A 131 0.71 -17.79 -24.21
C LYS A 131 0.71 -19.06 -25.08
N ASP A 132 1.12 -20.17 -24.54
CA ASP A 132 1.10 -21.47 -25.23
C ASP A 132 -0.32 -21.89 -25.65
N TRP A 133 -1.34 -21.56 -24.86
CA TRP A 133 -2.73 -21.79 -25.22
C TRP A 133 -3.24 -20.81 -26.30
N LEU A 134 -2.80 -19.58 -26.26
CA LEU A 134 -3.07 -18.63 -27.32
C LEU A 134 -2.47 -19.12 -28.63
N ASP A 135 -1.21 -19.53 -28.63
CA ASP A 135 -0.50 -20.03 -29.81
C ASP A 135 -1.18 -21.30 -30.37
N ALA A 136 -1.56 -22.25 -29.50
CA ALA A 136 -2.23 -23.49 -29.90
C ALA A 136 -3.58 -23.25 -30.58
N LEU A 137 -4.31 -22.21 -30.16
CA LEU A 137 -5.62 -21.86 -30.71
C LEU A 137 -5.56 -20.73 -31.75
N HIS A 138 -4.35 -20.28 -32.13
CA HIS A 138 -4.12 -19.17 -33.06
C HIS A 138 -4.86 -17.87 -32.65
N LEU A 139 -4.75 -17.52 -31.37
CA LEU A 139 -5.36 -16.34 -30.79
C LEU A 139 -4.31 -15.29 -30.47
N ASP A 140 -4.65 -14.03 -30.66
CA ASP A 140 -3.84 -12.90 -30.23
C ASP A 140 -4.03 -12.63 -28.72
N VAL A 141 -3.07 -11.89 -28.14
CA VAL A 141 -3.21 -11.38 -26.76
C VAL A 141 -4.36 -10.36 -26.73
N PRO A 142 -5.36 -10.55 -25.86
CA PRO A 142 -6.51 -9.67 -25.81
C PRO A 142 -6.12 -8.26 -25.29
N ASN A 143 -6.65 -7.22 -25.95
CA ASN A 143 -6.44 -5.82 -25.57
C ASN A 143 -7.71 -5.16 -25.02
N THR A 144 -8.87 -5.81 -25.22
CA THR A 144 -10.16 -5.35 -24.71
C THR A 144 -10.80 -6.42 -23.84
N TRP A 145 -11.79 -6.01 -23.06
CA TRP A 145 -12.56 -6.92 -22.22
C TRP A 145 -13.32 -7.98 -23.06
N ASP A 146 -13.90 -7.57 -24.16
CA ASP A 146 -14.63 -8.49 -25.04
C ASP A 146 -13.72 -9.52 -25.69
N GLU A 147 -12.52 -9.10 -26.11
CA GLU A 147 -11.48 -10.02 -26.60
C GLU A 147 -11.04 -10.99 -25.51
N PHE A 148 -10.83 -10.51 -24.28
CA PHE A 148 -10.48 -11.35 -23.14
C PHE A 148 -11.56 -12.42 -22.89
N LEU A 149 -12.83 -12.02 -22.83
CA LEU A 149 -13.93 -12.98 -22.67
C LEU A 149 -14.00 -13.99 -23.82
N ASN A 150 -13.73 -13.55 -25.05
CA ASN A 150 -13.68 -14.46 -26.21
C ASN A 150 -12.54 -15.46 -26.06
N VAL A 151 -11.36 -15.03 -25.65
CA VAL A 151 -10.21 -15.93 -25.39
C VAL A 151 -10.57 -16.96 -24.32
N LEU A 152 -11.17 -16.53 -23.20
CA LEU A 152 -11.57 -17.47 -22.14
C LEU A 152 -12.58 -18.52 -22.65
N ARG A 153 -13.56 -18.13 -23.50
CA ARG A 153 -14.50 -19.07 -24.11
C ARG A 153 -13.78 -20.05 -25.03
N LYS A 154 -12.80 -19.57 -25.82
CA LYS A 154 -11.99 -20.42 -26.69
C LYS A 154 -11.10 -21.38 -25.91
N PHE A 155 -10.50 -20.92 -24.82
CA PHE A 155 -9.74 -21.81 -23.91
C PHE A 155 -10.63 -22.93 -23.38
N LYS A 156 -11.88 -22.61 -22.97
CA LYS A 156 -12.81 -23.60 -22.42
C LYS A 156 -13.21 -24.72 -23.38
N THR A 157 -13.28 -24.42 -24.69
CA THR A 157 -13.86 -25.35 -25.68
C THR A 157 -12.86 -25.85 -26.72
N GLY A 158 -11.67 -25.26 -26.79
CA GLY A 158 -10.73 -25.45 -27.88
C GLY A 158 -9.66 -26.51 -27.64
N ASP A 159 -9.62 -27.17 -26.46
CA ASP A 159 -8.60 -28.15 -26.10
C ASP A 159 -7.16 -27.67 -26.37
N PRO A 160 -6.75 -26.50 -25.80
CA PRO A 160 -5.44 -25.91 -26.08
C PRO A 160 -4.27 -26.74 -25.54
N ASN A 161 -4.51 -27.69 -24.64
CA ASN A 161 -3.51 -28.60 -24.13
C ASN A 161 -3.38 -29.90 -24.98
N GLY A 162 -4.30 -30.15 -25.93
CA GLY A 162 -4.28 -31.24 -26.88
C GLY A 162 -4.54 -32.63 -26.25
N ASN A 163 -5.24 -32.68 -25.12
CA ASN A 163 -5.49 -33.95 -24.41
C ASN A 163 -6.77 -34.68 -24.87
N GLY A 164 -7.54 -34.07 -25.77
CA GLY A 164 -8.79 -34.60 -26.29
C GLY A 164 -9.98 -34.45 -25.35
N LYS A 165 -9.89 -33.61 -24.31
CA LYS A 165 -10.95 -33.37 -23.32
C LYS A 165 -11.19 -31.89 -23.18
N ALA A 166 -12.43 -31.50 -22.89
CA ALA A 166 -12.79 -30.12 -22.57
C ALA A 166 -12.74 -29.90 -21.04
N ASP A 167 -11.56 -30.07 -20.44
CA ASP A 167 -11.35 -30.00 -18.99
C ASP A 167 -10.60 -28.73 -18.54
N GLU A 168 -10.31 -27.83 -19.46
CA GLU A 168 -9.63 -26.58 -19.15
C GLU A 168 -10.41 -25.72 -18.15
N ILE A 169 -9.64 -25.10 -17.26
CA ILE A 169 -10.08 -24.01 -16.41
C ILE A 169 -9.52 -22.70 -16.99
N PRO A 170 -10.34 -21.96 -17.77
CA PRO A 170 -9.84 -20.81 -18.52
C PRO A 170 -9.37 -19.65 -17.66
N PHE A 171 -9.89 -19.55 -16.44
CA PHE A 171 -9.61 -18.44 -15.54
C PHE A 171 -9.57 -18.92 -14.08
N SER A 172 -8.55 -18.49 -13.37
CA SER A 172 -8.42 -18.72 -11.92
C SER A 172 -7.95 -17.42 -11.29
N VAL A 173 -8.56 -17.05 -10.18
CA VAL A 173 -8.24 -15.82 -9.45
C VAL A 173 -8.37 -16.08 -7.95
N GLN A 174 -7.49 -15.49 -7.18
CA GLN A 174 -7.51 -15.62 -5.72
C GLN A 174 -8.74 -14.90 -5.12
N ASP A 175 -9.05 -13.72 -5.65
CA ASP A 175 -10.20 -12.91 -5.22
C ASP A 175 -10.83 -12.26 -6.45
N ILE A 176 -12.07 -12.67 -6.77
CA ILE A 176 -12.82 -12.15 -7.92
C ILE A 176 -13.11 -10.64 -7.80
N THR A 177 -13.10 -10.12 -6.58
CA THR A 177 -13.33 -8.69 -6.37
C THR A 177 -12.24 -7.82 -6.99
N ASN A 178 -11.05 -8.36 -7.21
CA ASN A 178 -9.96 -7.67 -7.91
C ASN A 178 -10.28 -7.36 -9.37
N MET A 179 -11.23 -8.05 -9.98
CA MET A 179 -11.67 -7.73 -11.35
C MET A 179 -12.37 -6.38 -11.46
N ARG A 180 -12.83 -5.81 -10.35
CA ARG A 180 -13.48 -4.48 -10.34
C ARG A 180 -12.59 -3.38 -10.91
N TYR A 181 -11.26 -3.50 -10.72
CA TYR A 181 -10.30 -2.54 -11.27
C TYR A 181 -10.33 -2.48 -12.81
N ALA A 182 -10.67 -3.58 -13.49
CA ALA A 182 -10.83 -3.59 -14.94
C ALA A 182 -12.02 -2.75 -15.42
N PHE A 183 -12.94 -2.40 -14.52
CA PHE A 183 -14.10 -1.56 -14.78
C PHE A 183 -13.97 -0.16 -14.15
N GLY A 184 -12.77 0.22 -13.71
CA GLY A 184 -12.54 1.53 -13.06
C GLY A 184 -13.14 1.66 -11.65
N ILE A 185 -13.54 0.54 -11.03
CA ILE A 185 -14.12 0.55 -9.69
C ILE A 185 -13.00 0.36 -8.67
N ASP A 186 -12.68 1.41 -7.92
CA ASP A 186 -11.77 1.31 -6.77
C ASP A 186 -12.57 1.04 -5.50
N THR A 187 -12.20 -0.03 -4.82
CA THR A 187 -12.88 -0.49 -3.60
C THR A 187 -12.69 0.44 -2.39
N ARG A 188 -11.70 1.33 -2.46
CA ARG A 188 -11.39 2.24 -1.37
C ARG A 188 -12.36 3.43 -1.27
N TYR A 189 -12.97 3.80 -2.39
CA TYR A 189 -13.71 5.06 -2.47
C TYR A 189 -15.22 4.91 -2.68
N TYR A 190 -15.72 3.70 -2.90
CA TYR A 190 -17.16 3.44 -3.15
C TYR A 190 -17.78 4.27 -4.29
N PHE A 191 -16.95 4.78 -5.19
CA PHE A 191 -17.38 5.56 -6.34
C PHE A 191 -16.74 4.99 -7.61
N ALA A 192 -17.49 5.02 -8.70
CA ALA A 192 -17.00 4.73 -10.05
C ALA A 192 -17.21 5.96 -10.94
N MET A 193 -16.45 6.05 -12.03
CA MET A 193 -16.69 7.03 -13.07
C MET A 193 -17.77 6.52 -14.01
N ASP A 194 -18.79 7.33 -14.26
CA ASP A 194 -19.77 7.13 -15.31
C ASP A 194 -19.76 8.38 -16.21
N GLY A 195 -19.07 8.26 -17.35
CA GLY A 195 -18.69 9.43 -18.13
C GLY A 195 -17.75 10.34 -17.34
N ASP A 196 -18.13 11.59 -17.15
CA ASP A 196 -17.38 12.61 -16.40
C ASP A 196 -17.88 12.77 -14.95
N GLU A 197 -18.79 11.94 -14.49
CA GLU A 197 -19.38 12.03 -13.14
C GLU A 197 -18.95 10.87 -12.24
N TYR A 198 -18.72 11.17 -10.94
CA TYR A 198 -18.53 10.16 -9.92
C TYR A 198 -19.89 9.66 -9.42
N VAL A 199 -20.18 8.39 -9.63
CA VAL A 199 -21.39 7.74 -9.13
C VAL A 199 -21.06 6.80 -7.98
N PRO A 200 -21.88 6.76 -6.89
CA PRO A 200 -21.67 5.83 -5.80
C PRO A 200 -21.86 4.40 -6.30
N THR A 201 -20.88 3.54 -6.03
CA THR A 201 -21.01 2.10 -6.25
C THR A 201 -21.75 1.51 -5.05
N VAL A 202 -23.05 1.27 -5.23
CA VAL A 202 -23.89 0.59 -4.21
C VAL A 202 -23.78 -0.91 -4.46
N TYR A 203 -23.37 -1.65 -3.43
CA TYR A 203 -23.46 -3.10 -3.40
C TYR A 203 -24.52 -3.54 -2.41
#